data_7414b6bc3d6854ab8c19a607284c0ccd
#
_entry.id   7414b6bc3d6854ab8c19a607284c0ccd
#
_cell.length_a   1.000
_cell.length_b   1.000
_cell.length_c   1.000
_cell.angle_alpha   90.00
_cell.angle_beta   90.00
_cell.angle_gamma   90.00
#
_symmetry.space_group_name_H-M   'P 1'
#
loop_
_entity.id
_entity.type
_entity.pdbx_description
1 polymer ?
#
loop_
_entity_poly.entity_id
_entity_poly.type
_entity_poly.pdbx_seq_one_letter_code
_entity_poly.pdbx_strand_id
1 'polypeptide(L)'
;IWLVLMPLIYIIGASLFGINAESMGGINTGNIPMEEISMTSQEKIGQIFMEVKAMNWWLILPLTLFYFLLGYFAYSALFAAIGSAVGEDINEANSLTLPVMMPLMFSMYIGFSAVNAPDSSLAVWSSMIPLLSSIVMPVRLPFDPPWWQITISVVSLIIFSILLVWLAARIYRVGILMYGKKASFKELSKWIFYKG
;
A
#
# COMPACT_ATOMS: atom_id res chain seq x y z
N ILE A 1 -0.91 13.21 2.01
CA ILE A 1 -0.95 14.45 1.20
C ILE A 1 -1.86 14.23 -0.01
N TRP A 2 -1.65 13.22 -0.85
CA TRP A 2 -2.47 12.96 -2.05
C TRP A 2 -3.94 12.68 -1.76
N LEU A 3 -4.27 11.97 -0.67
CA LEU A 3 -5.65 11.67 -0.23
C LEU A 3 -6.45 12.94 0.14
N VAL A 4 -5.76 14.01 0.55
CA VAL A 4 -6.40 15.30 0.85
C VAL A 4 -6.37 16.22 -0.37
N LEU A 5 -5.29 16.15 -1.15
CA LEU A 5 -5.04 17.05 -2.27
C LEU A 5 -5.91 16.73 -3.47
N MET A 6 -6.17 15.44 -3.76
CA MET A 6 -7.06 15.02 -4.87
C MET A 6 -8.51 15.48 -4.69
N PRO A 7 -9.21 15.24 -3.56
CA PRO A 7 -10.55 15.75 -3.37
C PRO A 7 -10.59 17.28 -3.32
N LEU A 8 -9.55 17.94 -2.81
CA LEU A 8 -9.48 19.39 -2.77
C LEU A 8 -9.32 19.99 -4.18
N ILE A 9 -8.49 19.40 -5.03
CA ILE A 9 -8.36 19.76 -6.46
C ILE A 9 -9.68 19.52 -7.20
N TYR A 10 -10.35 18.38 -6.91
CA TYR A 10 -11.64 18.07 -7.52
C TYR A 10 -12.72 19.11 -7.14
N ILE A 11 -12.84 19.48 -5.87
CA ILE A 11 -13.80 20.49 -5.39
C ILE A 11 -13.50 21.85 -6.00
N ILE A 12 -12.24 22.28 -6.03
CA ILE A 12 -11.82 23.54 -6.63
C ILE A 12 -12.04 23.52 -8.15
N GLY A 13 -11.68 22.42 -8.81
CA GLY A 13 -11.90 22.25 -10.25
C GLY A 13 -13.39 22.29 -10.62
N ALA A 14 -14.23 21.57 -9.88
CA ALA A 14 -15.67 21.57 -10.09
C ALA A 14 -16.28 22.95 -9.89
N SER A 15 -15.82 23.72 -8.89
CA SER A 15 -16.33 25.08 -8.62
C SER A 15 -15.84 26.12 -9.63
N LEU A 16 -14.61 26.00 -10.15
CA LEU A 16 -14.03 26.95 -11.11
C LEU A 16 -14.45 26.72 -12.55
N PHE A 17 -14.63 25.45 -12.93
CA PHE A 17 -14.94 25.09 -14.33
C PHE A 17 -16.40 24.69 -14.55
N GLY A 18 -17.26 24.75 -13.52
CA GLY A 18 -18.66 24.39 -13.63
C GLY A 18 -18.87 22.95 -14.13
N ILE A 19 -17.91 22.06 -13.86
CA ILE A 19 -17.96 20.65 -14.27
C ILE A 19 -18.96 19.99 -13.33
N ASN A 20 -20.24 20.00 -13.71
CA ASN A 20 -21.24 19.17 -13.06
C ASN A 20 -20.90 17.71 -13.37
N ALA A 21 -21.09 16.84 -12.39
CA ALA A 21 -20.85 15.39 -12.51
C ALA A 21 -21.62 14.74 -13.70
N GLU A 22 -22.53 15.45 -14.31
CA GLU A 22 -23.31 15.07 -15.49
C GLU A 22 -22.49 14.96 -16.79
N SER A 23 -21.33 15.62 -16.89
CA SER A 23 -20.54 15.64 -18.13
C SER A 23 -19.61 14.43 -18.31
N MET A 24 -19.41 13.60 -17.29
CA MET A 24 -18.52 12.43 -17.36
C MET A 24 -19.22 11.09 -17.55
N GLY A 25 -20.52 11.05 -17.55
CA GLY A 25 -21.31 9.83 -17.74
C GLY A 25 -22.13 9.86 -19.02
N GLY A 26 -21.53 9.55 -20.16
CA GLY A 26 -22.27 9.27 -21.40
C GLY A 26 -23.08 7.97 -21.30
N ILE A 27 -23.97 7.86 -20.31
CA ILE A 27 -24.96 6.82 -20.20
C ILE A 27 -26.27 7.44 -20.68
N ASN A 28 -26.72 6.98 -21.83
CA ASN A 28 -28.05 7.27 -22.40
C ASN A 28 -29.14 6.74 -21.45
N THR A 29 -29.48 7.50 -20.42
CA THR A 29 -30.61 7.23 -19.54
C THR A 29 -31.87 7.86 -20.16
N GLY A 30 -32.38 7.21 -21.20
CA GLY A 30 -33.72 7.49 -21.66
C GLY A 30 -34.73 7.23 -20.53
N ASN A 31 -35.46 8.28 -20.13
CA ASN A 31 -36.67 8.24 -19.32
C ASN A 31 -36.60 7.89 -17.83
N ILE A 32 -35.61 8.28 -17.10
CA ILE A 32 -35.68 8.33 -15.63
C ILE A 32 -35.85 9.80 -15.19
N PRO A 33 -36.88 10.16 -14.37
CA PRO A 33 -37.04 11.53 -13.89
C PRO A 33 -35.82 12.03 -13.15
N MET A 34 -35.29 13.18 -13.51
CA MET A 34 -34.06 13.78 -12.91
C MET A 34 -34.15 13.96 -11.39
N GLU A 35 -35.34 14.10 -10.84
CA GLU A 35 -35.58 14.22 -9.39
C GLU A 35 -35.27 12.94 -8.64
N GLU A 36 -35.56 11.77 -9.19
CA GLU A 36 -35.26 10.47 -8.57
C GLU A 36 -33.73 10.17 -8.53
N ILE A 37 -33.02 10.57 -9.57
CA ILE A 37 -31.54 10.37 -9.62
C ILE A 37 -30.82 11.28 -8.64
N SER A 38 -31.28 12.52 -8.49
CA SER A 38 -30.66 13.48 -7.57
C SER A 38 -30.94 13.13 -6.09
N MET A 39 -32.15 12.72 -5.77
CA MET A 39 -32.52 12.25 -4.42
C MET A 39 -31.73 10.98 -4.02
N THR A 40 -31.68 9.98 -4.89
CA THR A 40 -30.96 8.74 -4.66
C THR A 40 -29.43 8.99 -4.47
N SER A 41 -28.88 9.96 -5.19
CA SER A 41 -27.46 10.35 -5.04
C SER A 41 -27.18 11.08 -3.73
N GLN A 42 -28.08 11.97 -3.29
CA GLN A 42 -27.95 12.67 -2.01
C GLN A 42 -28.14 11.73 -0.81
N GLU A 43 -29.09 10.79 -0.89
CA GLU A 43 -29.27 9.78 0.15
C GLU A 43 -28.05 8.86 0.27
N LYS A 44 -27.48 8.40 -0.85
CA LYS A 44 -26.26 7.60 -0.85
C LYS A 44 -25.06 8.36 -0.27
N ILE A 45 -24.90 9.63 -0.63
CA ILE A 45 -23.85 10.48 -0.06
C ILE A 45 -24.07 10.68 1.44
N GLY A 46 -25.32 10.87 1.86
CA GLY A 46 -25.68 10.98 3.28
C GLY A 46 -25.37 9.71 4.08
N GLN A 47 -25.67 8.54 3.52
CA GLN A 47 -25.37 7.24 4.12
C GLN A 47 -23.86 7.02 4.24
N ILE A 48 -23.11 7.26 3.16
CA ILE A 48 -21.63 7.17 3.19
C ILE A 48 -21.04 8.13 4.25
N PHE A 49 -21.57 9.34 4.36
CA PHE A 49 -21.12 10.31 5.37
C PHE A 49 -21.38 9.84 6.80
N MET A 50 -22.53 9.21 7.04
CA MET A 50 -22.88 8.63 8.35
C MET A 50 -22.00 7.42 8.68
N GLU A 51 -21.77 6.53 7.72
CA GLU A 51 -20.87 5.38 7.89
C GLU A 51 -19.43 5.82 8.19
N VAL A 52 -18.91 6.77 7.42
CA VAL A 52 -17.57 7.33 7.64
C VAL A 52 -17.46 8.01 9.02
N LYS A 53 -18.51 8.70 9.47
CA LYS A 53 -18.53 9.34 10.79
C LYS A 53 -18.67 8.32 11.94
N ALA A 54 -19.32 7.20 11.68
CA ALA A 54 -19.49 6.12 12.67
C ALA A 54 -18.21 5.29 12.86
N MET A 55 -17.25 5.34 11.93
CA MET A 55 -15.97 4.65 12.02
C MET A 55 -15.14 5.13 13.22
N ASN A 56 -14.45 4.22 13.87
CA ASN A 56 -13.57 4.52 14.99
C ASN A 56 -12.22 5.11 14.51
N TRP A 57 -12.24 6.37 14.08
CA TRP A 57 -11.07 7.09 13.56
C TRP A 57 -9.91 7.12 14.54
N TRP A 58 -10.19 7.10 15.84
CA TRP A 58 -9.18 7.11 16.89
C TRP A 58 -8.31 5.86 16.89
N LEU A 59 -8.82 4.77 16.35
CA LEU A 59 -8.10 3.51 16.21
C LEU A 59 -7.52 3.34 14.79
N ILE A 60 -8.30 3.70 13.77
CA ILE A 60 -7.91 3.53 12.36
C ILE A 60 -6.68 4.36 12.02
N LEU A 61 -6.66 5.65 12.39
CA LEU A 61 -5.57 6.56 12.04
C LEU A 61 -4.21 6.16 12.64
N PRO A 62 -4.09 5.88 13.96
CA PRO A 62 -2.81 5.45 14.52
C PRO A 62 -2.33 4.12 13.96
N LEU A 63 -3.22 3.14 13.77
CA LEU A 63 -2.85 1.85 13.18
C LEU A 63 -2.39 2.00 11.73
N THR A 64 -3.12 2.77 10.90
CA THR A 64 -2.73 3.05 9.52
C THR A 64 -1.35 3.71 9.46
N LEU A 65 -1.10 4.71 10.31
CA LEU A 65 0.20 5.36 10.39
C LEU A 65 1.30 4.37 10.81
N PHE A 66 1.01 3.50 11.75
CA PHE A 66 1.94 2.47 12.22
C PHE A 66 2.28 1.46 11.10
N TYR A 67 1.29 0.94 10.37
CA TYR A 67 1.49 0.07 9.22
C TYR A 67 2.30 0.76 8.11
N PHE A 68 1.99 2.03 7.86
CA PHE A 68 2.72 2.84 6.88
C PHE A 68 4.20 2.98 7.25
N LEU A 69 4.51 3.33 8.50
CA LEU A 69 5.89 3.49 8.96
C LEU A 69 6.67 2.17 8.89
N LEU A 70 6.09 1.08 9.39
CA LEU A 70 6.75 -0.23 9.34
C LEU A 70 6.96 -0.72 7.90
N GLY A 71 5.96 -0.54 7.04
CA GLY A 71 6.08 -0.82 5.61
C GLY A 71 7.16 0.01 4.94
N TYR A 72 7.19 1.32 5.25
CA TYR A 72 8.24 2.22 4.76
C TYR A 72 9.63 1.75 5.16
N PHE A 73 9.86 1.37 6.43
CA PHE A 73 11.13 0.85 6.89
C PHE A 73 11.49 -0.47 6.21
N ALA A 74 10.54 -1.38 6.04
CA ALA A 74 10.77 -2.66 5.39
C ALA A 74 11.19 -2.50 3.91
N TYR A 75 10.44 -1.73 3.15
CA TYR A 75 10.75 -1.50 1.73
C TYR A 75 11.99 -0.65 1.53
N SER A 76 12.20 0.40 2.34
CA SER A 76 13.41 1.23 2.25
C SER A 76 14.67 0.43 2.57
N ALA A 77 14.63 -0.50 3.53
CA ALA A 77 15.73 -1.41 3.83
C ALA A 77 16.08 -2.30 2.63
N LEU A 78 15.07 -2.85 1.94
CA LEU A 78 15.29 -3.66 0.73
C LEU A 78 15.90 -2.84 -0.40
N PHE A 79 15.39 -1.64 -0.66
CA PHE A 79 15.95 -0.76 -1.69
C PHE A 79 17.36 -0.27 -1.34
N ALA A 80 17.64 0.00 -0.07
CA ALA A 80 18.98 0.36 0.39
C ALA A 80 19.96 -0.78 0.18
N ALA A 81 19.58 -2.03 0.47
CA ALA A 81 20.39 -3.22 0.22
C ALA A 81 20.70 -3.38 -1.28
N ILE A 82 19.69 -3.23 -2.15
CA ILE A 82 19.86 -3.28 -3.60
C ILE A 82 20.79 -2.15 -4.07
N GLY A 83 20.52 -0.92 -3.67
CA GLY A 83 21.31 0.24 -4.07
C GLY A 83 22.78 0.15 -3.64
N SER A 84 23.07 -0.50 -2.50
CA SER A 84 24.44 -0.73 -2.05
C SER A 84 25.19 -1.83 -2.83
N ALA A 85 24.46 -2.72 -3.46
CA ALA A 85 24.98 -3.87 -4.18
C ALA A 85 25.17 -3.62 -5.67
N VAL A 86 24.32 -2.76 -6.24
CA VAL A 86 24.32 -2.45 -7.68
C VAL A 86 25.48 -1.48 -8.00
N GLY A 87 26.24 -1.81 -9.06
CA GLY A 87 27.26 -0.93 -9.63
C GLY A 87 26.65 0.10 -10.60
N GLU A 88 27.32 0.37 -11.70
CA GLU A 88 26.91 1.37 -12.72
C GLU A 88 25.89 0.79 -13.75
N ASP A 89 25.62 -0.51 -13.72
CA ASP A 89 24.76 -1.17 -14.70
C ASP A 89 23.27 -1.07 -14.30
N ILE A 90 22.51 -0.28 -15.07
CA ILE A 90 21.06 -0.07 -14.89
C ILE A 90 20.28 -1.39 -15.05
N ASN A 91 20.72 -2.32 -15.90
CA ASN A 91 20.03 -3.58 -16.09
C ASN A 91 20.13 -4.47 -14.86
N GLU A 92 21.25 -4.41 -14.15
CA GLU A 92 21.48 -5.10 -12.90
C GLU A 92 20.58 -4.54 -11.81
N ALA A 93 20.48 -3.20 -11.71
CA ALA A 93 19.56 -2.53 -10.80
C ALA A 93 18.11 -2.98 -11.02
N ASN A 94 17.65 -2.97 -12.27
CA ASN A 94 16.30 -3.36 -12.62
C ASN A 94 16.00 -4.83 -12.27
N SER A 95 16.93 -5.74 -12.54
CA SER A 95 16.75 -7.16 -12.27
C SER A 95 16.60 -7.48 -10.78
N LEU A 96 17.27 -6.71 -9.91
CA LEU A 96 17.17 -6.84 -8.46
C LEU A 96 15.95 -6.10 -7.87
N THR A 97 15.54 -5.01 -8.49
CA THR A 97 14.40 -4.19 -8.04
C THR A 97 13.06 -4.86 -8.33
N LEU A 98 12.90 -5.52 -9.48
CA LEU A 98 11.64 -6.16 -9.90
C LEU A 98 11.04 -7.09 -8.85
N PRO A 99 11.77 -8.06 -8.24
CA PRO A 99 11.23 -8.95 -7.22
C PRO A 99 10.76 -8.23 -5.94
N VAL A 100 11.33 -7.07 -5.63
CA VAL A 100 10.91 -6.24 -4.48
C VAL A 100 9.65 -5.44 -4.81
N MET A 101 9.52 -5.01 -6.06
CA MET A 101 8.34 -4.29 -6.54
C MET A 101 7.11 -5.19 -6.68
N MET A 102 7.28 -6.48 -7.00
CA MET A 102 6.17 -7.42 -7.17
C MET A 102 5.23 -7.48 -5.96
N PRO A 103 5.69 -7.73 -4.72
CA PRO A 103 4.80 -7.75 -3.56
C PRO A 103 4.04 -6.44 -3.37
N LEU A 104 4.68 -5.30 -3.67
CA LEU A 104 4.06 -3.98 -3.56
C LEU A 104 2.92 -3.82 -4.58
N MET A 105 3.13 -4.23 -5.83
CA MET A 105 2.09 -4.19 -6.87
C MET A 105 0.93 -5.14 -6.55
N PHE A 106 1.24 -6.37 -6.08
CA PHE A 106 0.22 -7.31 -5.64
C PHE A 106 -0.59 -6.79 -4.46
N SER A 107 0.06 -6.16 -3.48
CA SER A 107 -0.64 -5.61 -2.32
C SER A 107 -1.58 -4.46 -2.70
N MET A 108 -1.23 -3.63 -3.69
CA MET A 108 -2.13 -2.62 -4.22
C MET A 108 -3.34 -3.26 -4.90
N TYR A 109 -3.13 -4.25 -5.77
CA TYR A 109 -4.22 -4.95 -6.45
C TYR A 109 -5.18 -5.62 -5.44
N ILE A 110 -4.62 -6.33 -4.46
CA ILE A 110 -5.40 -6.97 -3.39
C ILE A 110 -6.12 -5.92 -2.53
N GLY A 111 -5.47 -4.80 -2.24
CA GLY A 111 -6.08 -3.68 -1.51
C GLY A 111 -7.32 -3.15 -2.21
N PHE A 112 -7.27 -2.92 -3.52
CA PHE A 112 -8.46 -2.53 -4.30
C PHE A 112 -9.56 -3.60 -4.27
N SER A 113 -9.19 -4.88 -4.36
CA SER A 113 -10.14 -5.98 -4.23
C SER A 113 -10.77 -6.05 -2.83
N ALA A 114 -9.99 -5.77 -1.79
CA ALA A 114 -10.43 -5.80 -0.40
C ALA A 114 -11.46 -4.71 -0.06
N VAL A 115 -11.50 -3.60 -0.80
CA VAL A 115 -12.54 -2.57 -0.65
C VAL A 115 -13.92 -3.14 -0.96
N ASN A 116 -14.02 -4.01 -1.98
CA ASN A 116 -15.29 -4.61 -2.38
C ASN A 116 -15.64 -5.89 -1.59
N ALA A 117 -14.63 -6.62 -1.12
CA ALA A 117 -14.78 -7.88 -0.39
C ALA A 117 -13.71 -8.01 0.70
N PRO A 118 -13.87 -7.27 1.84
CA PRO A 118 -12.85 -7.19 2.89
C PRO A 118 -12.61 -8.53 3.61
N ASP A 119 -13.61 -9.39 3.64
CA ASP A 119 -13.55 -10.72 4.30
C ASP A 119 -13.26 -11.86 3.33
N SER A 120 -12.90 -11.55 2.09
CA SER A 120 -12.45 -12.58 1.14
C SER A 120 -11.21 -13.30 1.65
N SER A 121 -11.09 -14.60 1.38
CA SER A 121 -9.92 -15.39 1.76
C SER A 121 -8.61 -14.73 1.31
N LEU A 122 -8.61 -14.13 0.12
CA LEU A 122 -7.45 -13.45 -0.42
C LEU A 122 -7.09 -12.20 0.40
N ALA A 123 -8.05 -11.37 0.79
CA ALA A 123 -7.82 -10.19 1.61
C ALA A 123 -7.35 -10.58 3.03
N VAL A 124 -7.95 -11.62 3.62
CA VAL A 124 -7.58 -12.12 4.95
C VAL A 124 -6.15 -12.63 4.98
N TRP A 125 -5.79 -13.55 4.08
CA TRP A 125 -4.44 -14.13 4.07
C TRP A 125 -3.36 -13.10 3.72
N SER A 126 -3.61 -12.26 2.72
CA SER A 126 -2.64 -11.23 2.32
C SER A 126 -2.42 -10.18 3.41
N SER A 127 -3.45 -9.85 4.20
CA SER A 127 -3.31 -8.93 5.33
C SER A 127 -2.47 -9.48 6.49
N MET A 128 -2.17 -10.78 6.52
CA MET A 128 -1.29 -11.41 7.51
C MET A 128 0.16 -11.55 7.01
N ILE A 129 0.38 -11.53 5.68
CA ILE A 129 1.71 -11.62 5.09
C ILE A 129 2.43 -10.29 5.25
N PRO A 130 3.61 -10.22 5.90
CA PRO A 130 4.22 -8.96 6.35
C PRO A 130 4.39 -7.90 5.27
N LEU A 131 4.91 -8.27 4.09
CA LEU A 131 5.12 -7.31 2.99
C LEU A 131 3.81 -6.78 2.41
N LEU A 132 2.78 -7.63 2.31
CA LEU A 132 1.47 -7.26 1.78
C LEU A 132 0.63 -6.54 2.84
N SER A 133 0.79 -6.88 4.11
CA SER A 133 -0.01 -6.37 5.22
C SER A 133 0.12 -4.86 5.41
N SER A 134 1.27 -4.28 5.06
CA SER A 134 1.52 -2.84 5.17
C SER A 134 0.55 -1.98 4.32
N ILE A 135 -0.02 -2.55 3.28
CA ILE A 135 -1.01 -1.89 2.40
C ILE A 135 -2.40 -2.49 2.60
N VAL A 136 -2.53 -3.82 2.62
CA VAL A 136 -3.83 -4.49 2.64
C VAL A 136 -4.54 -4.32 3.98
N MET A 137 -3.81 -4.40 5.11
CA MET A 137 -4.45 -4.27 6.43
C MET A 137 -5.03 -2.86 6.67
N PRO A 138 -4.32 -1.75 6.39
CA PRO A 138 -4.90 -0.42 6.46
C PRO A 138 -6.20 -0.24 5.66
N VAL A 139 -6.31 -0.88 4.49
CA VAL A 139 -7.53 -0.85 3.67
C VAL A 139 -8.68 -1.62 4.34
N ARG A 140 -8.37 -2.68 5.11
CA ARG A 140 -9.36 -3.49 5.83
C ARG A 140 -9.78 -2.90 7.17
N LEU A 141 -8.98 -2.05 7.81
CA LEU A 141 -9.28 -1.47 9.13
C LEU A 141 -10.66 -0.81 9.22
N PRO A 142 -11.15 -0.05 8.21
CA PRO A 142 -12.49 0.53 8.23
C PRO A 142 -13.65 -0.48 8.27
N PHE A 143 -13.38 -1.75 7.91
CA PHE A 143 -14.36 -2.83 7.89
C PHE A 143 -14.32 -3.72 9.14
N ASP A 144 -13.74 -3.24 10.23
CA ASP A 144 -13.67 -3.89 11.55
C ASP A 144 -13.17 -5.34 11.51
N PRO A 145 -11.96 -5.61 10.98
CA PRO A 145 -11.40 -6.96 10.99
C PRO A 145 -11.21 -7.47 12.42
N PRO A 146 -11.32 -8.78 12.69
CA PRO A 146 -11.15 -9.35 14.02
C PRO A 146 -9.79 -9.00 14.62
N TRP A 147 -9.75 -8.64 15.90
CA TRP A 147 -8.56 -8.20 16.63
C TRP A 147 -7.36 -9.16 16.53
N TRP A 148 -7.62 -10.46 16.47
CA TRP A 148 -6.55 -11.45 16.32
C TRP A 148 -5.81 -11.31 14.97
N GLN A 149 -6.52 -10.94 13.88
CA GLN A 149 -5.90 -10.71 12.59
C GLN A 149 -4.99 -9.48 12.64
N ILE A 150 -5.45 -8.39 13.25
CA ILE A 150 -4.67 -7.17 13.45
C ILE A 150 -3.40 -7.49 14.25
N THR A 151 -3.54 -8.21 15.36
CA THR A 151 -2.42 -8.56 16.23
C THR A 151 -1.38 -9.41 15.51
N ILE A 152 -1.80 -10.47 14.82
CA ILE A 152 -0.89 -11.33 14.05
C ILE A 152 -0.19 -10.51 12.96
N SER A 153 -0.92 -9.69 12.24
CA SER A 153 -0.38 -8.83 11.18
C SER A 153 0.66 -7.85 11.71
N VAL A 154 0.37 -7.15 12.80
CA VAL A 154 1.30 -6.20 13.44
C VAL A 154 2.58 -6.92 13.91
N VAL A 155 2.44 -8.02 14.63
CA VAL A 155 3.58 -8.77 15.17
C VAL A 155 4.45 -9.31 14.04
N SER A 156 3.83 -9.92 13.01
CA SER A 156 4.54 -10.44 11.85
C SER A 156 5.27 -9.33 11.08
N LEU A 157 4.64 -8.17 10.91
CA LEU A 157 5.25 -7.02 10.21
C LEU A 157 6.42 -6.44 11.00
N ILE A 158 6.33 -6.33 12.34
CA ILE A 158 7.43 -5.86 13.19
C ILE A 158 8.62 -6.80 13.08
N ILE A 159 8.41 -8.10 13.28
CA ILE A 159 9.48 -9.11 13.23
C ILE A 159 10.15 -9.07 11.86
N PHE A 160 9.35 -9.05 10.81
CA PHE A 160 9.85 -9.05 9.43
C PHE A 160 10.59 -7.76 9.09
N SER A 161 10.12 -6.59 9.52
CA SER A 161 10.80 -5.31 9.31
C SER A 161 12.17 -5.27 10.01
N ILE A 162 12.25 -5.74 11.26
CA ILE A 162 13.52 -5.85 11.98
C ILE A 162 14.49 -6.78 11.25
N LEU A 163 13.99 -7.93 10.78
CA LEU A 163 14.79 -8.90 10.03
C LEU A 163 15.30 -8.30 8.72
N LEU A 164 14.46 -7.56 7.98
CA LEU A 164 14.86 -6.91 6.73
C LEU A 164 15.90 -5.81 6.96
N VAL A 165 15.73 -4.99 7.98
CA VAL A 165 16.72 -3.95 8.34
C VAL A 165 18.05 -4.57 8.73
N TRP A 166 18.04 -5.64 9.52
CA TRP A 166 19.25 -6.38 9.87
C TRP A 166 19.94 -6.99 8.63
N LEU A 167 19.14 -7.59 7.75
CA LEU A 167 19.62 -8.18 6.48
C LEU A 167 20.24 -7.10 5.58
N ALA A 168 19.53 -5.99 5.41
CA ALA A 168 19.95 -4.86 4.59
C ALA A 168 21.27 -4.26 5.13
N ALA A 169 21.39 -4.07 6.44
CA ALA A 169 22.60 -3.57 7.07
C ALA A 169 23.81 -4.49 6.81
N ARG A 170 23.57 -5.79 6.77
CA ARG A 170 24.64 -6.77 6.47
C ARG A 170 25.05 -6.74 5.00
N ILE A 171 24.09 -6.72 4.09
CA ILE A 171 24.35 -6.60 2.65
C ILE A 171 25.08 -5.29 2.36
N TYR A 172 24.62 -4.18 2.95
CA TYR A 172 25.21 -2.85 2.79
C TYR A 172 26.68 -2.81 3.16
N ARG A 173 27.05 -3.42 4.30
CA ARG A 173 28.44 -3.48 4.76
C ARG A 173 29.36 -4.21 3.76
N VAL A 174 28.89 -5.30 3.18
CA VAL A 174 29.67 -6.08 2.19
C VAL A 174 29.64 -5.43 0.81
N GLY A 175 28.47 -4.90 0.42
CA GLY A 175 28.25 -4.27 -0.90
C GLY A 175 29.20 -3.11 -1.16
N ILE A 176 29.37 -2.21 -0.21
CA ILE A 176 30.31 -1.08 -0.33
C ILE A 176 31.75 -1.54 -0.52
N LEU A 177 32.14 -2.67 0.10
CA LEU A 177 33.52 -3.19 0.02
C LEU A 177 33.81 -3.97 -1.26
N MET A 178 32.73 -4.44 -1.94
CA MET A 178 32.84 -5.28 -3.15
C MET A 178 32.53 -4.52 -4.45
N TYR A 179 32.79 -3.23 -4.49
CA TYR A 179 32.57 -2.40 -5.66
C TYR A 179 33.24 -3.01 -6.92
N GLY A 180 32.47 -3.14 -8.02
CA GLY A 180 32.95 -3.67 -9.31
C GLY A 180 32.65 -5.14 -9.61
N LYS A 181 32.00 -5.89 -8.70
CA LYS A 181 31.47 -7.24 -9.00
C LYS A 181 29.98 -7.17 -9.35
N LYS A 182 29.57 -8.01 -10.32
CA LYS A 182 28.14 -8.08 -10.69
C LYS A 182 27.30 -8.54 -9.53
N ALA A 183 26.35 -7.72 -9.10
CA ALA A 183 25.40 -8.06 -8.05
C ALA A 183 24.30 -8.97 -8.60
N SER A 184 24.29 -10.23 -8.17
CA SER A 184 23.23 -11.19 -8.44
C SER A 184 22.60 -11.67 -7.14
N PHE A 185 21.32 -12.09 -7.15
CA PHE A 185 20.66 -12.67 -5.97
C PHE A 185 21.47 -13.79 -5.33
N LYS A 186 22.16 -14.60 -6.13
CA LYS A 186 23.04 -15.66 -5.65
C LYS A 186 24.26 -15.13 -4.89
N GLU A 187 24.78 -13.97 -5.26
CA GLU A 187 25.90 -13.32 -4.56
C GLU A 187 25.43 -12.60 -3.32
N LEU A 188 24.28 -11.88 -3.40
CA LEU A 188 23.66 -11.27 -2.23
C LEU A 188 23.40 -12.29 -1.12
N SER A 189 22.92 -13.50 -1.46
CA SER A 189 22.73 -14.57 -0.48
C SER A 189 24.03 -15.05 0.16
N LYS A 190 25.16 -15.06 -0.57
CA LYS A 190 26.48 -15.38 0.01
C LYS A 190 26.98 -14.28 0.93
N TRP A 191 26.72 -13.01 0.62
CA TRP A 191 27.13 -11.86 1.42
C TRP A 191 26.46 -11.85 2.81
N ILE A 192 25.25 -12.41 2.91
CA ILE A 192 24.57 -12.58 4.20
C ILE A 192 25.35 -13.48 5.14
N PHE A 193 26.04 -14.51 4.64
CA PHE A 193 26.79 -15.49 5.42
C PHE A 193 28.30 -15.17 5.52
N TYR A 194 28.75 -14.10 4.90
CA TYR A 194 30.15 -13.71 4.94
C TYR A 194 30.55 -13.26 6.35
N LYS A 195 31.48 -14.03 6.97
CA LYS A 195 32.13 -13.63 8.19
C LYS A 195 33.36 -12.79 7.81
N GLY A 196 33.26 -11.48 7.97
CA GLY A 196 34.41 -10.57 7.92
C GLY A 196 35.25 -10.70 9.15
#